data_3b5e2e34f1b32ee0fa718b7209c7f608
#
_entry.id   3b5e2e34f1b32ee0fa718b7209c7f608
#
_cell.length_a   1.000
_cell.length_b   1.000
_cell.length_c   1.000
_cell.angle_alpha   90.00
_cell.angle_beta   90.00
_cell.angle_gamma   90.00
#
_symmetry.space_group_name_H-M   'P 1'
#
loop_
_entity.id
_entity.type
_entity.pdbx_description
1 polymer ?
#
loop_
_entity_poly.entity_id
_entity_poly.type
_entity_poly.pdbx_seq_one_letter_code
_entity_poly.pdbx_strand_id
1 'polypeptide(L)'
;MAATTLTDRAVVRLSGEGARDFLQGLVTSDVEGALPVWAGLLTPQGKCLFDFMVWEDGGDLLLDCEAAAAEDLIKRLTIYRLRRPITIERDPSLAVHWSLDGSDGVPDPRLSDLGRRWLAPCAPAKAGAQFSLAEEQATGLLPSQEHKWLEHRLRLGVCEGRAELGDILWLECNAAELKGVSFTKGCFVGQENTARMNWRSKVNRRLLVVETSASGARTRVAYPDLGLAVEHRRLDDLAGAIIPAWLQPELA
;
A
#
# COMPACT_ATOMS: atom_id res chain seq x y z
N MET A 1 20.33 4.41 9.60
CA MET A 1 19.42 5.48 10.14
C MET A 1 18.56 4.92 11.27
N ALA A 2 18.03 5.76 12.18
CA ALA A 2 17.09 5.27 13.19
C ALA A 2 15.80 4.76 12.53
N ALA A 3 15.18 3.76 13.14
CA ALA A 3 13.88 3.24 12.72
C ALA A 3 12.80 4.34 12.84
N THR A 4 11.87 4.35 11.89
CA THR A 4 10.76 5.30 11.83
C THR A 4 9.45 4.53 12.04
N THR A 5 8.60 5.01 12.94
CA THR A 5 7.22 4.52 13.02
C THR A 5 6.37 5.26 12.00
N LEU A 6 5.63 4.53 11.17
CA LEU A 6 4.72 5.08 10.18
C LEU A 6 3.35 5.29 10.83
N THR A 7 3.05 6.51 11.28
CA THR A 7 1.83 6.83 12.04
C THR A 7 0.60 6.95 11.15
N ASP A 8 0.80 7.13 9.84
CA ASP A 8 -0.23 7.08 8.80
C ASP A 8 -0.70 5.65 8.47
N ARG A 9 -0.06 4.63 9.09
CA ARG A 9 -0.42 3.23 8.93
C ARG A 9 -1.14 2.67 10.15
N ALA A 10 -1.95 1.65 9.90
CA ALA A 10 -2.63 0.87 10.93
C ALA A 10 -2.51 -0.62 10.63
N VAL A 11 -2.63 -1.44 11.68
CA VAL A 11 -2.66 -2.89 11.55
C VAL A 11 -4.09 -3.38 11.77
N VAL A 12 -4.58 -4.20 10.84
CA VAL A 12 -5.86 -4.92 10.94
C VAL A 12 -5.55 -6.40 11.07
N ARG A 13 -6.02 -7.03 12.13
CA ARG A 13 -5.86 -8.46 12.42
C ARG A 13 -7.04 -9.25 11.88
N LEU A 14 -6.73 -10.33 11.17
CA LEU A 14 -7.67 -11.37 10.76
C LEU A 14 -7.31 -12.65 11.50
N SER A 15 -8.17 -13.10 12.39
CA SER A 15 -7.96 -14.30 13.19
C SER A 15 -9.13 -15.28 13.05
N GLY A 16 -8.87 -16.56 13.32
CA GLY A 16 -9.86 -17.64 13.28
C GLY A 16 -9.64 -18.62 12.14
N GLU A 17 -10.35 -19.75 12.24
CA GLU A 17 -10.22 -20.84 11.29
C GLU A 17 -10.60 -20.42 9.87
N GLY A 18 -9.71 -20.68 8.91
CA GLY A 18 -9.91 -20.33 7.49
C GLY A 18 -9.68 -18.85 7.15
N ALA A 19 -9.06 -18.05 8.04
CA ALA A 19 -8.76 -16.64 7.75
C ALA A 19 -7.84 -16.48 6.53
N ARG A 20 -6.87 -17.37 6.36
CA ARG A 20 -5.94 -17.37 5.21
C ARG A 20 -6.66 -17.68 3.90
N ASP A 21 -7.45 -18.76 3.84
CA ASP A 21 -8.27 -19.12 2.66
C ASP A 21 -9.28 -18.03 2.29
N PHE A 22 -9.85 -17.40 3.31
CA PHE A 22 -10.77 -16.29 3.12
C PHE A 22 -10.08 -15.12 2.41
N LEU A 23 -8.93 -14.71 2.91
CA LEU A 23 -8.18 -13.60 2.32
C LEU A 23 -7.64 -13.98 0.94
N GLN A 24 -7.16 -15.23 0.76
CA GLN A 24 -6.70 -15.78 -0.52
C GLN A 24 -7.73 -15.61 -1.63
N GLY A 25 -9.00 -15.82 -1.35
CA GLY A 25 -10.09 -15.65 -2.32
C GLY A 25 -10.47 -14.20 -2.65
N LEU A 26 -9.90 -13.21 -1.98
CA LEU A 26 -10.29 -11.80 -2.11
C LEU A 26 -9.22 -10.92 -2.72
N VAL A 27 -7.94 -11.11 -2.33
CA VAL A 27 -6.85 -10.20 -2.63
C VAL A 27 -6.02 -10.64 -3.83
N THR A 28 -5.30 -9.70 -4.41
CA THR A 28 -4.59 -9.90 -5.68
C THR A 28 -3.34 -10.77 -5.57
N SER A 29 -2.67 -10.78 -4.43
CA SER A 29 -1.42 -11.53 -4.21
C SER A 29 -1.68 -12.87 -3.54
N ASP A 30 -0.75 -13.80 -3.71
CA ASP A 30 -0.80 -15.12 -3.06
C ASP A 30 -0.41 -14.98 -1.59
N VAL A 31 -1.37 -15.24 -0.69
CA VAL A 31 -1.17 -15.18 0.76
C VAL A 31 -0.96 -16.55 1.39
N GLU A 32 -1.01 -17.63 0.60
CA GLU A 32 -0.66 -19.00 1.05
C GLU A 32 0.85 -19.23 0.99
N GLY A 33 1.55 -18.45 0.18
CA GLY A 33 3.00 -18.47 0.07
C GLY A 33 3.72 -17.73 1.19
N ALA A 34 4.98 -17.38 0.94
CA ALA A 34 5.80 -16.63 1.89
C ALA A 34 5.29 -15.20 2.09
N LEU A 35 5.17 -14.77 3.34
CA LEU A 35 4.80 -13.41 3.73
C LEU A 35 6.02 -12.64 4.27
N PRO A 36 6.04 -11.31 4.18
CA PRO A 36 4.95 -10.44 3.72
C PRO A 36 4.84 -10.32 2.21
N VAL A 37 3.63 -9.97 1.74
CA VAL A 37 3.34 -9.59 0.34
C VAL A 37 2.54 -8.29 0.29
N TRP A 38 2.72 -7.50 -0.76
CA TRP A 38 1.82 -6.39 -1.06
C TRP A 38 0.63 -6.88 -1.86
N ALA A 39 -0.56 -6.45 -1.51
CA ALA A 39 -1.80 -6.90 -2.14
C ALA A 39 -2.82 -5.76 -2.27
N GLY A 40 -3.72 -5.90 -3.24
CA GLY A 40 -4.89 -5.06 -3.41
C GLY A 40 -6.19 -5.81 -3.13
N LEU A 41 -7.15 -5.13 -2.52
CA LEU A 41 -8.56 -5.51 -2.57
C LEU A 41 -9.24 -4.64 -3.62
N LEU A 42 -9.83 -5.27 -4.64
CA LEU A 42 -10.31 -4.58 -5.83
C LEU A 42 -11.83 -4.52 -5.90
N THR A 43 -12.33 -3.63 -6.78
CA THR A 43 -13.70 -3.73 -7.29
C THR A 43 -13.83 -4.92 -8.24
N PRO A 44 -15.05 -5.40 -8.57
CA PRO A 44 -15.24 -6.40 -9.62
C PRO A 44 -14.67 -5.98 -10.99
N GLN A 45 -14.52 -4.67 -11.23
CA GLN A 45 -13.92 -4.11 -12.44
C GLN A 45 -12.38 -4.06 -12.41
N GLY A 46 -11.74 -4.52 -11.32
CA GLY A 46 -10.28 -4.55 -11.19
C GLY A 46 -9.64 -3.22 -10.77
N LYS A 47 -10.44 -2.28 -10.24
CA LYS A 47 -9.94 -1.01 -9.70
C LYS A 47 -9.57 -1.15 -8.22
N CYS A 48 -8.52 -0.47 -7.79
CA CYS A 48 -8.07 -0.47 -6.40
C CYS A 48 -9.11 0.15 -5.48
N LEU A 49 -9.48 -0.57 -4.43
CA LEU A 49 -10.25 -0.07 -3.29
C LEU A 49 -9.34 0.19 -2.10
N PHE A 50 -8.45 -0.76 -1.83
CA PHE A 50 -7.48 -0.71 -0.75
C PHE A 50 -6.21 -1.42 -1.20
N ASP A 51 -5.07 -0.94 -0.74
CA ASP A 51 -3.79 -1.60 -0.79
C ASP A 51 -3.23 -1.79 0.62
N PHE A 52 -2.51 -2.87 0.84
CA PHE A 52 -1.91 -3.20 2.13
C PHE A 52 -0.82 -4.25 1.99
N MET A 53 0.06 -4.30 3.01
CA MET A 53 0.95 -5.45 3.20
C MET A 53 0.24 -6.51 4.02
N VAL A 54 0.41 -7.77 3.65
CA VAL A 54 -0.09 -8.93 4.41
C VAL A 54 1.08 -9.57 5.11
N TRP A 55 0.97 -9.70 6.44
CA TRP A 55 1.95 -10.32 7.32
C TRP A 55 1.35 -11.54 7.99
N GLU A 56 2.20 -12.39 8.56
CA GLU A 56 1.81 -13.54 9.37
C GLU A 56 2.21 -13.33 10.83
N ASP A 57 1.29 -13.72 11.74
CA ASP A 57 1.54 -13.75 13.18
C ASP A 57 0.92 -15.03 13.75
N GLY A 58 1.72 -16.08 13.85
CA GLY A 58 1.23 -17.41 14.24
C GLY A 58 0.23 -17.97 13.22
N GLY A 59 -1.03 -18.10 13.61
CA GLY A 59 -2.13 -18.53 12.73
C GLY A 59 -2.93 -17.37 12.12
N ASP A 60 -2.66 -16.14 12.55
CA ASP A 60 -3.38 -14.93 12.14
C ASP A 60 -2.70 -14.26 10.94
N LEU A 61 -3.46 -13.43 10.23
CA LEU A 61 -2.94 -12.51 9.24
C LEU A 61 -3.07 -11.07 9.74
N LEU A 62 -2.04 -10.28 9.48
CA LEU A 62 -2.00 -8.87 9.82
C LEU A 62 -1.94 -8.04 8.53
N LEU A 63 -2.84 -7.09 8.38
CA LEU A 63 -2.87 -6.17 7.24
C LEU A 63 -2.34 -4.81 7.69
N ASP A 64 -1.17 -4.44 7.19
CA ASP A 64 -0.62 -3.09 7.31
C ASP A 64 -1.24 -2.23 6.22
N CYS A 65 -2.18 -1.38 6.56
CA CYS A 65 -2.96 -0.55 5.67
C CYS A 65 -2.91 0.94 6.07
N GLU A 66 -3.39 1.81 5.20
CA GLU A 66 -3.59 3.23 5.50
C GLU A 66 -4.52 3.41 6.71
N ALA A 67 -4.07 4.15 7.74
CA ALA A 67 -4.79 4.30 9.00
C ALA A 67 -6.19 4.93 8.81
N ALA A 68 -6.29 5.92 7.91
CA ALA A 68 -7.55 6.59 7.59
C ALA A 68 -8.55 5.66 6.87
N ALA A 69 -8.07 4.58 6.22
CA ALA A 69 -8.89 3.63 5.48
C ALA A 69 -9.18 2.32 6.27
N ALA A 70 -8.57 2.12 7.44
CA ALA A 70 -8.64 0.87 8.19
C ALA A 70 -10.07 0.43 8.52
N GLU A 71 -10.91 1.34 9.01
CA GLU A 71 -12.30 1.04 9.36
C GLU A 71 -13.15 0.67 8.13
N ASP A 72 -12.90 1.32 6.99
CA ASP A 72 -13.60 0.99 5.74
C ASP A 72 -13.14 -0.37 5.19
N LEU A 73 -11.84 -0.69 5.33
CA LEU A 73 -11.30 -2.01 5.00
C LEU A 73 -11.95 -3.10 5.86
N ILE A 74 -12.03 -2.92 7.19
CA ILE A 74 -12.67 -3.85 8.12
C ILE A 74 -14.14 -4.08 7.72
N LYS A 75 -14.90 -2.99 7.47
CA LYS A 75 -16.29 -3.08 7.02
C LYS A 75 -16.40 -3.86 5.71
N ARG A 76 -15.53 -3.59 4.75
CA ARG A 76 -15.56 -4.26 3.45
C ARG A 76 -15.24 -5.75 3.58
N LEU A 77 -14.22 -6.13 4.31
CA LEU A 77 -13.88 -7.54 4.56
C LEU A 77 -14.98 -8.26 5.35
N THR A 78 -15.61 -7.58 6.31
CA THR A 78 -16.73 -8.14 7.09
C THR A 78 -17.93 -8.50 6.20
N ILE A 79 -18.21 -7.73 5.15
CA ILE A 79 -19.26 -8.07 4.18
C ILE A 79 -18.95 -9.39 3.46
N TYR A 80 -17.70 -9.61 3.06
CA TYR A 80 -17.28 -10.85 2.39
C TYR A 80 -17.17 -12.04 3.34
N ARG A 81 -16.96 -11.82 4.64
CA ARG A 81 -16.81 -12.86 5.65
C ARG A 81 -18.05 -13.77 5.76
N LEU A 82 -19.24 -13.20 5.56
CA LEU A 82 -20.52 -13.90 5.70
C LEU A 82 -20.64 -14.57 7.09
N ARG A 83 -20.73 -15.92 7.13
CA ARG A 83 -20.87 -16.73 8.36
C ARG A 83 -19.58 -17.42 8.80
N ARG A 84 -18.44 -17.08 8.20
CA ARG A 84 -17.15 -17.70 8.58
C ARG A 84 -16.76 -17.26 10.00
N PRO A 85 -16.19 -18.15 10.84
CA PRO A 85 -15.77 -17.84 12.20
C PRO A 85 -14.43 -17.06 12.21
N ILE A 86 -14.40 -15.93 11.55
CA ILE A 86 -13.21 -15.08 11.39
C ILE A 86 -13.50 -13.76 12.09
N THR A 87 -12.59 -13.32 12.95
CA THR A 87 -12.59 -11.97 13.53
C THR A 87 -11.74 -11.05 12.68
N ILE A 88 -12.23 -9.84 12.42
CA ILE A 88 -11.54 -8.81 11.63
C ILE A 88 -11.63 -7.51 12.42
N GLU A 89 -10.51 -7.05 12.97
CA GLU A 89 -10.48 -5.90 13.86
C GLU A 89 -9.15 -5.15 13.77
N ARG A 90 -9.17 -3.88 14.16
CA ARG A 90 -7.93 -3.09 14.27
C ARG A 90 -7.14 -3.60 15.47
N ASP A 91 -5.83 -3.78 15.27
CA ASP A 91 -4.89 -4.13 16.33
C ASP A 91 -4.06 -2.90 16.74
N PRO A 92 -4.48 -2.18 17.79
CA PRO A 92 -3.78 -0.98 18.24
C PRO A 92 -2.52 -1.29 19.04
N SER A 93 -2.24 -2.56 19.34
CA SER A 93 -1.04 -2.97 20.06
C SER A 93 0.20 -3.02 19.17
N LEU A 94 0.01 -3.00 17.85
CA LEU A 94 1.06 -3.07 16.84
C LEU A 94 1.18 -1.76 16.07
N ALA A 95 2.43 -1.41 15.74
CA ALA A 95 2.75 -0.31 14.85
C ALA A 95 3.61 -0.79 13.68
N VAL A 96 3.53 -0.07 12.57
CA VAL A 96 4.36 -0.29 11.38
C VAL A 96 5.62 0.53 11.50
N HIS A 97 6.77 -0.11 11.29
CA HIS A 97 8.08 0.52 11.33
C HIS A 97 8.79 0.37 10.00
N TRP A 98 9.63 1.34 9.70
CA TRP A 98 10.45 1.38 8.50
C TRP A 98 11.86 1.85 8.80
N SER A 99 12.84 1.34 8.06
CA SER A 99 14.22 1.83 8.04
C SER A 99 14.84 1.60 6.66
N LEU A 100 15.61 2.57 6.20
CA LEU A 100 16.35 2.43 4.94
C LEU A 100 17.55 1.49 5.11
N ASP A 101 18.34 1.64 6.18
CA ASP A 101 19.63 0.99 6.37
C ASP A 101 19.68 0.09 7.63
N GLY A 102 18.53 -0.13 8.28
CA GLY A 102 18.47 -0.92 9.53
C GLY A 102 18.67 -2.42 9.30
N SER A 103 18.94 -3.14 10.39
CA SER A 103 19.00 -4.61 10.42
C SER A 103 17.64 -5.25 10.72
N ASP A 104 16.72 -4.47 11.31
CA ASP A 104 15.41 -4.96 11.75
C ASP A 104 14.45 -5.17 10.57
N GLY A 105 13.49 -6.05 10.76
CA GLY A 105 12.45 -6.33 9.78
C GLY A 105 12.94 -7.09 8.55
N VAL A 106 12.12 -7.08 7.51
CA VAL A 106 12.40 -7.72 6.22
C VAL A 106 12.43 -6.68 5.10
N PRO A 107 13.12 -6.95 3.99
CA PRO A 107 13.05 -6.08 2.81
C PRO A 107 11.60 -5.87 2.37
N ASP A 108 11.25 -4.65 1.95
CA ASP A 108 9.91 -4.38 1.38
C ASP A 108 9.67 -5.32 0.19
N PRO A 109 8.57 -6.09 0.17
CA PRO A 109 8.34 -7.11 -0.86
C PRO A 109 8.15 -6.52 -2.25
N ARG A 110 7.77 -5.26 -2.36
CA ARG A 110 7.60 -4.55 -3.65
C ARG A 110 8.93 -4.31 -4.33
N LEU A 111 9.87 -3.73 -3.58
CA LEU A 111 11.17 -3.31 -4.09
C LEU A 111 12.17 -3.24 -2.93
N SER A 112 13.32 -3.92 -3.05
CA SER A 112 14.37 -3.92 -2.01
C SER A 112 14.88 -2.53 -1.66
N ASP A 113 14.90 -1.63 -2.65
CA ASP A 113 15.40 -0.26 -2.51
C ASP A 113 14.47 0.61 -1.63
N LEU A 114 13.25 0.17 -1.35
CA LEU A 114 12.36 0.80 -0.37
C LEU A 114 12.87 0.65 1.07
N GLY A 115 13.87 -0.23 1.30
CA GLY A 115 14.42 -0.52 2.62
C GLY A 115 13.67 -1.66 3.31
N ARG A 116 13.61 -1.62 4.64
CA ARG A 116 13.07 -2.71 5.46
C ARG A 116 11.84 -2.24 6.23
N ARG A 117 10.89 -3.15 6.40
CA ARG A 117 9.62 -2.88 7.06
C ARG A 117 9.30 -4.01 8.05
N TRP A 118 8.63 -3.70 9.15
CA TRP A 118 8.21 -4.68 10.15
C TRP A 118 7.06 -4.16 11.01
N LEU A 119 6.42 -5.08 11.69
CA LEU A 119 5.44 -4.80 12.73
C LEU A 119 6.10 -5.02 14.10
N ALA A 120 5.88 -4.13 15.03
CA ALA A 120 6.34 -4.27 16.40
C ALA A 120 5.31 -3.70 17.37
N PRO A 121 5.34 -4.14 18.65
CA PRO A 121 4.47 -3.57 19.66
C PRO A 121 4.61 -2.06 19.75
N CYS A 122 3.49 -1.36 19.85
CA CYS A 122 3.50 0.07 20.16
C CYS A 122 4.25 0.25 21.48
N ALA A 123 5.25 1.13 21.50
CA ALA A 123 5.85 1.52 22.75
C ALA A 123 4.75 2.06 23.67
N PRO A 124 4.69 1.63 24.96
CA PRO A 124 3.68 2.17 25.86
C PRO A 124 3.82 3.69 25.87
N ALA A 125 2.74 4.39 25.57
CA ALA A 125 2.70 5.84 25.65
C ALA A 125 3.21 6.21 27.05
N LYS A 126 4.31 6.99 27.14
CA LYS A 126 4.79 7.52 28.44
C LYS A 126 3.60 8.24 29.03
N ALA A 127 3.09 7.72 30.15
CA ALA A 127 1.99 8.33 30.87
C ALA A 127 2.38 9.78 31.19
N GLY A 128 1.76 10.76 30.52
CA GLY A 128 2.02 12.17 30.72
C GLY A 128 2.18 13.01 29.45
N ALA A 129 2.36 12.45 28.28
CA ALA A 129 2.35 13.21 27.03
C ALA A 129 0.94 13.14 26.41
N GLN A 130 0.03 13.98 26.83
CA GLN A 130 -1.15 14.33 26.05
C GLN A 130 -0.68 15.17 24.86
N PHE A 131 -0.24 14.50 23.78
CA PHE A 131 -0.11 15.17 22.49
C PHE A 131 -1.53 15.38 21.95
N SER A 132 -1.97 16.61 21.94
CA SER A 132 -3.23 17.02 21.36
C SER A 132 -3.11 16.86 19.83
N LEU A 133 -3.93 16.00 19.24
CA LEU A 133 -4.11 15.87 17.77
C LEU A 133 -4.45 17.22 17.10
N ALA A 134 -4.85 18.22 17.87
CA ALA A 134 -5.18 19.57 17.40
C ALA A 134 -3.93 20.43 17.11
N GLU A 135 -2.79 20.16 17.73
CA GLU A 135 -1.55 20.95 17.52
C GLU A 135 -0.75 20.46 16.31
N GLU A 136 -0.82 19.18 15.95
CA GLU A 136 -0.17 18.63 14.75
C GLU A 136 -0.85 19.08 13.45
N GLN A 137 -2.16 19.32 13.47
CA GLN A 137 -2.90 19.82 12.29
C GLN A 137 -2.68 21.32 12.02
N ALA A 138 -2.17 22.08 12.98
CA ALA A 138 -2.01 23.54 12.85
C ALA A 138 -0.73 23.96 12.12
N THR A 139 0.29 23.11 12.02
CA THR A 139 1.59 23.46 11.41
C THR A 139 1.79 22.93 9.99
N GLY A 140 0.95 22.00 9.52
CA GLY A 140 1.04 21.44 8.15
C GLY A 140 2.35 20.73 7.81
N LEU A 141 3.25 20.57 8.77
CA LEU A 141 4.53 19.87 8.62
C LEU A 141 4.33 18.43 9.11
N LEU A 142 4.45 17.47 8.20
CA LEU A 142 4.58 16.05 8.56
C LEU A 142 5.80 15.90 9.49
N PRO A 143 5.73 15.02 10.53
CA PRO A 143 6.88 14.70 11.33
C PRO A 143 8.08 14.35 10.45
N SER A 144 9.26 14.85 10.78
CA SER A 144 10.45 14.80 9.94
C SER A 144 10.85 13.40 9.45
N GLN A 145 10.35 12.35 10.09
CA GLN A 145 10.65 10.95 9.77
C GLN A 145 9.64 10.34 8.80
N GLU A 146 8.34 10.62 8.93
CA GLU A 146 7.31 10.20 7.97
C GLU A 146 7.52 10.88 6.62
N HIS A 147 7.95 12.15 6.65
CA HIS A 147 8.34 12.88 5.46
C HIS A 147 9.47 12.18 4.70
N LYS A 148 10.44 11.56 5.41
CA LYS A 148 11.52 10.79 4.78
C LYS A 148 11.03 9.53 4.09
N TRP A 149 10.09 8.78 4.69
CA TRP A 149 9.47 7.63 4.03
C TRP A 149 8.71 8.05 2.78
N LEU A 150 7.86 9.05 2.90
CA LEU A 150 7.06 9.58 1.79
C LEU A 150 7.96 10.04 0.63
N GLU A 151 8.96 10.87 0.90
CA GLU A 151 9.92 11.33 -0.11
C GLU A 151 10.65 10.16 -0.74
N HIS A 152 11.18 9.23 0.07
CA HIS A 152 11.94 8.10 -0.41
C HIS A 152 11.14 7.23 -1.37
N ARG A 153 9.92 6.82 -1.00
CA ARG A 153 9.09 5.99 -1.86
C ARG A 153 8.66 6.69 -3.15
N LEU A 154 8.35 7.99 -3.07
CA LEU A 154 7.97 8.77 -4.25
C LEU A 154 9.15 8.93 -5.22
N ARG A 155 10.35 9.19 -4.73
CA ARG A 155 11.55 9.25 -5.59
C ARG A 155 11.89 7.92 -6.26
N LEU A 156 11.48 6.80 -5.66
CA LEU A 156 11.54 5.47 -6.27
C LEU A 156 10.33 5.17 -7.17
N GLY A 157 9.41 6.12 -7.37
CA GLY A 157 8.23 5.97 -8.22
C GLY A 157 7.14 5.06 -7.64
N VAL A 158 7.17 4.77 -6.33
CA VAL A 158 6.23 3.85 -5.68
C VAL A 158 5.08 4.63 -5.05
N CYS A 159 3.87 4.38 -5.55
CA CYS A 159 2.63 4.93 -5.03
C CYS A 159 2.02 4.03 -3.94
N GLU A 160 1.31 4.63 -2.96
CA GLU A 160 0.71 3.92 -1.82
C GLU A 160 -0.52 4.69 -1.31
N GLY A 161 -1.53 3.97 -0.82
CA GLY A 161 -2.72 4.56 -0.20
C GLY A 161 -3.82 4.99 -1.17
N ARG A 162 -5.02 5.19 -0.62
CA ARG A 162 -6.24 5.45 -1.42
C ARG A 162 -6.19 6.76 -2.20
N ALA A 163 -5.55 7.77 -1.67
CA ALA A 163 -5.45 9.07 -2.34
C ALA A 163 -4.72 8.95 -3.69
N GLU A 164 -3.68 8.13 -3.75
CA GLU A 164 -2.88 7.91 -4.94
C GLU A 164 -3.46 6.81 -5.84
N LEU A 165 -3.79 5.63 -5.27
CA LEU A 165 -4.15 4.40 -5.99
C LEU A 165 -5.66 4.25 -6.23
N GLY A 166 -6.50 4.86 -5.40
CA GLY A 166 -7.93 4.59 -5.37
C GLY A 166 -8.62 4.81 -6.72
N ASP A 167 -9.53 3.90 -7.07
CA ASP A 167 -10.33 3.91 -8.31
C ASP A 167 -9.52 3.78 -9.61
N ILE A 168 -8.22 3.46 -9.54
CA ILE A 168 -7.35 3.17 -10.68
C ILE A 168 -7.31 1.65 -10.89
N LEU A 169 -7.21 1.20 -12.15
CA LEU A 169 -7.03 -0.21 -12.48
C LEU A 169 -5.71 -0.72 -11.89
N TRP A 170 -5.76 -1.90 -11.25
CA TRP A 170 -4.64 -2.37 -10.43
C TRP A 170 -3.31 -2.48 -11.20
N LEU A 171 -3.35 -2.88 -12.48
CA LEU A 171 -2.12 -2.92 -13.30
C LEU A 171 -1.64 -1.53 -13.72
N GLU A 172 -2.53 -0.54 -13.77
CA GLU A 172 -2.14 0.86 -13.99
C GLU A 172 -1.49 1.49 -12.74
N CYS A 173 -1.66 0.84 -11.55
CA CYS A 173 -0.93 1.15 -10.32
C CYS A 173 0.47 0.50 -10.27
N ASN A 174 0.97 -0.04 -11.36
CA ASN A 174 2.25 -0.75 -11.48
C ASN A 174 2.32 -2.02 -10.60
N ALA A 175 1.17 -2.66 -10.35
CA ALA A 175 1.07 -3.76 -9.41
C ALA A 175 1.80 -5.04 -9.86
N ALA A 176 1.92 -5.26 -11.16
CA ALA A 176 2.66 -6.41 -11.70
C ALA A 176 4.16 -6.25 -11.42
N GLU A 177 4.71 -5.09 -11.71
CA GLU A 177 6.13 -4.74 -11.57
C GLU A 177 6.54 -4.68 -10.08
N LEU A 178 5.62 -4.23 -9.23
CA LEU A 178 5.81 -4.14 -7.78
C LEU A 178 5.34 -5.40 -7.03
N LYS A 179 5.13 -6.53 -7.74
CA LYS A 179 4.78 -7.84 -7.17
C LYS A 179 3.47 -7.83 -6.34
N GLY A 180 2.56 -6.92 -6.66
CA GLY A 180 1.26 -6.75 -5.99
C GLY A 180 0.14 -7.61 -6.58
N VAL A 181 0.45 -8.56 -7.48
CA VAL A 181 -0.52 -9.47 -8.09
C VAL A 181 0.12 -10.81 -8.42
N SER A 182 -0.60 -11.90 -8.15
CA SER A 182 -0.27 -13.24 -8.61
C SER A 182 -1.22 -13.63 -9.73
N PHE A 183 -0.66 -14.04 -10.87
CA PHE A 183 -1.44 -14.56 -11.99
C PHE A 183 -1.57 -16.10 -11.97
N THR A 184 -0.94 -16.76 -11.01
CA THR A 184 -0.91 -18.22 -10.85
C THR A 184 -1.75 -18.73 -9.69
N LYS A 185 -2.10 -17.84 -8.73
CA LYS A 185 -3.03 -18.19 -7.65
C LYS A 185 -4.45 -18.39 -8.16
N GLY A 186 -5.33 -18.95 -7.37
CA GLY A 186 -6.76 -19.08 -7.64
C GLY A 186 -7.49 -17.74 -7.82
N CYS A 187 -8.82 -17.80 -7.92
CA CYS A 187 -9.66 -16.63 -8.18
C CYS A 187 -9.61 -15.60 -7.05
N PHE A 188 -9.73 -14.32 -7.44
CA PHE A 188 -9.88 -13.18 -6.52
C PHE A 188 -10.82 -12.12 -7.12
N VAL A 189 -11.28 -11.18 -6.29
CA VAL A 189 -12.19 -10.12 -6.73
C VAL A 189 -11.49 -9.20 -7.74
N GLY A 190 -12.10 -9.01 -8.93
CA GLY A 190 -11.54 -8.17 -9.99
C GLY A 190 -10.52 -8.86 -10.90
N GLN A 191 -10.30 -10.17 -10.72
CA GLN A 191 -9.31 -10.94 -11.48
C GLN A 191 -9.57 -10.92 -12.99
N GLU A 192 -10.82 -11.02 -13.44
CA GLU A 192 -11.13 -11.12 -14.86
C GLU A 192 -10.52 -9.95 -15.66
N ASN A 193 -10.75 -8.73 -15.21
CA ASN A 193 -10.21 -7.54 -15.89
C ASN A 193 -8.69 -7.46 -15.74
N THR A 194 -8.17 -7.74 -14.55
CA THR A 194 -6.72 -7.75 -14.27
C THR A 194 -6.00 -8.77 -15.17
N ALA A 195 -6.50 -9.99 -15.28
CA ALA A 195 -5.94 -11.02 -16.14
C ALA A 195 -6.07 -10.65 -17.63
N ARG A 196 -7.23 -10.10 -18.05
CA ARG A 196 -7.40 -9.63 -19.43
C ARG A 196 -6.37 -8.56 -19.81
N MET A 197 -6.11 -7.59 -18.92
CA MET A 197 -5.10 -6.57 -19.16
C MET A 197 -3.69 -7.17 -19.29
N ASN A 198 -3.36 -8.13 -18.44
CA ASN A 198 -2.05 -8.79 -18.48
C ASN A 198 -1.82 -9.59 -19.78
N TRP A 199 -2.83 -10.34 -20.24
CA TRP A 199 -2.66 -11.29 -21.34
C TRP A 199 -3.07 -10.77 -22.73
N ARG A 200 -3.95 -9.77 -22.80
CA ARG A 200 -4.57 -9.33 -24.07
C ARG A 200 -4.41 -7.85 -24.36
N SER A 201 -4.10 -7.04 -23.35
CA SER A 201 -4.04 -5.59 -23.51
C SER A 201 -2.73 -5.07 -22.96
N LYS A 202 -2.08 -4.18 -23.68
CA LYS A 202 -0.99 -3.39 -23.07
C LYS A 202 -1.58 -2.43 -22.05
N VAL A 203 -0.90 -2.24 -20.91
CA VAL A 203 -1.20 -1.17 -19.96
C VAL A 203 -0.86 0.16 -20.64
N ASN A 204 -1.88 0.94 -21.01
CA ASN A 204 -1.70 2.18 -21.76
C ASN A 204 -1.56 3.42 -20.87
N ARG A 205 -1.89 3.27 -19.59
CA ARG A 205 -1.78 4.33 -18.57
C ARG A 205 -1.11 3.77 -17.35
N ARG A 206 -0.38 4.63 -16.64
CA ARG A 206 0.26 4.26 -15.37
C ARG A 206 0.20 5.41 -14.37
N LEU A 207 0.24 5.08 -13.10
CA LEU A 207 0.58 6.04 -12.06
C LEU A 207 2.07 6.32 -12.11
N LEU A 208 2.40 7.58 -12.22
CA LEU A 208 3.77 8.06 -12.29
C LEU A 208 3.96 9.17 -11.27
N VAL A 209 5.12 9.19 -10.64
CA VAL A 209 5.56 10.35 -9.85
C VAL A 209 6.21 11.33 -10.81
N VAL A 210 5.85 12.60 -10.68
CA VAL A 210 6.35 13.68 -11.53
C VAL A 210 6.98 14.78 -10.69
N GLU A 211 8.02 15.40 -11.21
CA GLU A 211 8.65 16.57 -10.59
C GLU A 211 7.82 17.82 -10.91
N THR A 212 6.95 18.18 -9.97
CA THR A 212 6.13 19.38 -10.05
C THR A 212 5.56 19.75 -8.68
N SER A 213 5.41 21.03 -8.41
CA SER A 213 4.66 21.54 -7.26
C SER A 213 3.22 21.96 -7.63
N ALA A 214 2.88 21.94 -8.94
CA ALA A 214 1.58 22.36 -9.44
C ALA A 214 0.63 21.16 -9.58
N SER A 215 -0.64 21.36 -9.22
CA SER A 215 -1.72 20.41 -9.49
C SER A 215 -2.31 20.65 -10.86
N GLY A 216 -2.56 19.58 -11.61
CA GLY A 216 -3.19 19.61 -12.93
C GLY A 216 -4.36 18.62 -13.02
N ALA A 217 -5.01 18.58 -14.17
CA ALA A 217 -6.17 17.70 -14.40
C ALA A 217 -5.88 16.19 -14.25
N ARG A 218 -4.61 15.77 -14.29
CA ARG A 218 -4.15 14.38 -14.15
C ARG A 218 -3.59 14.07 -12.78
N THR A 219 -3.42 15.09 -11.93
CA THR A 219 -2.84 14.96 -10.60
C THR A 219 -3.82 14.23 -9.68
N ARG A 220 -3.35 13.17 -9.07
CA ARG A 220 -4.04 12.44 -8.01
C ARG A 220 -3.79 13.12 -6.67
N VAL A 221 -2.51 13.29 -6.35
CA VAL A 221 -2.03 13.95 -5.13
C VAL A 221 -0.83 14.80 -5.50
N ALA A 222 -0.76 16.00 -4.97
CA ALA A 222 0.41 16.86 -5.02
C ALA A 222 1.07 16.96 -3.65
N TYR A 223 2.39 16.96 -3.64
CA TYR A 223 3.25 17.11 -2.48
C TYR A 223 4.15 18.34 -2.69
N PRO A 224 3.62 19.55 -2.52
CA PRO A 224 4.32 20.78 -2.87
C PRO A 224 5.65 20.94 -2.13
N ASP A 225 5.72 20.53 -0.87
CA ASP A 225 6.91 20.60 -0.03
C ASP A 225 8.05 19.70 -0.53
N LEU A 226 7.71 18.66 -1.31
CA LEU A 226 8.67 17.76 -1.96
C LEU A 226 8.95 18.14 -3.41
N GLY A 227 8.17 19.04 -4.00
CA GLY A 227 8.20 19.32 -5.42
C GLY A 227 7.78 18.14 -6.28
N LEU A 228 6.92 17.26 -5.75
CA LEU A 228 6.47 16.02 -6.38
C LEU A 228 4.95 15.96 -6.47
N ALA A 229 4.46 15.21 -7.46
CA ALA A 229 3.05 14.85 -7.54
C ALA A 229 2.90 13.43 -8.11
N VAL A 230 1.79 12.77 -7.76
CA VAL A 230 1.38 11.51 -8.38
C VAL A 230 0.34 11.82 -9.44
N GLU A 231 0.57 11.36 -10.65
CA GLU A 231 -0.33 11.57 -11.79
C GLU A 231 -0.67 10.26 -12.49
N HIS A 232 -1.90 10.17 -13.02
CA HIS A 232 -2.35 9.07 -13.86
C HIS A 232 -2.19 9.46 -15.32
N ARG A 233 -1.12 8.97 -15.95
CA ARG A 233 -0.70 9.38 -17.29
C ARG A 233 -0.78 8.25 -18.31
N ARG A 234 -0.88 8.63 -19.59
CA ARG A 234 -0.66 7.74 -20.72
C ARG A 234 0.82 7.53 -20.93
N LEU A 235 1.20 6.37 -21.50
CA LEU A 235 2.60 6.05 -21.79
C LEU A 235 3.23 6.93 -22.88
N ASP A 236 2.41 7.62 -23.68
CA ASP A 236 2.89 8.59 -24.68
C ASP A 236 3.17 9.99 -24.10
N ASP A 237 2.97 10.17 -22.77
CA ASP A 237 3.14 11.44 -22.06
C ASP A 237 3.91 11.26 -20.76
N LEU A 238 5.24 11.17 -20.90
CA LEU A 238 6.16 10.93 -19.78
C LEU A 238 6.94 12.18 -19.36
N ALA A 239 6.63 13.36 -19.90
CA ALA A 239 7.36 14.59 -19.62
C ALA A 239 7.39 14.91 -18.11
N GLY A 240 8.58 15.08 -17.53
CA GLY A 240 8.79 15.36 -16.11
C GLY A 240 8.50 14.18 -15.17
N ALA A 241 8.19 12.99 -15.70
CA ALA A 241 7.99 11.81 -14.87
C ALA A 241 9.33 11.22 -14.41
N ILE A 242 9.38 10.81 -13.14
CA ILE A 242 10.46 9.99 -12.60
C ILE A 242 10.27 8.58 -13.14
N ILE A 243 11.22 8.09 -13.93
CA ILE A 243 11.19 6.76 -14.50
C ILE A 243 12.23 5.89 -13.78
N PRO A 244 11.84 5.14 -12.77
CA PRO A 244 12.76 4.27 -12.05
C PRO A 244 13.19 3.06 -12.89
N ALA A 245 14.35 2.48 -12.57
CA ALA A 245 14.90 1.35 -13.32
C ALA A 245 13.94 0.15 -13.40
N TRP A 246 13.17 -0.11 -12.36
CA TRP A 246 12.21 -1.23 -12.32
C TRP A 246 11.02 -1.04 -13.29
N LEU A 247 10.72 0.20 -13.70
CA LEU A 247 9.61 0.52 -14.60
C LEU A 247 10.06 0.68 -16.07
N GLN A 248 11.34 0.92 -16.32
CA GLN A 248 11.88 1.16 -17.68
C GLN A 248 11.53 0.06 -18.70
N PRO A 249 11.59 -1.25 -18.37
CA PRO A 249 11.29 -2.32 -19.33
C PRO A 249 9.85 -2.26 -19.86
N GLU A 250 8.93 -1.73 -19.08
CA GLU A 250 7.50 -1.68 -19.42
C GLU A 250 7.10 -0.44 -20.24
N LEU A 251 8.04 0.49 -20.42
CA LEU A 251 7.84 1.73 -21.17
C LEU A 251 8.49 1.68 -22.57
N ALA A 252 9.22 0.61 -22.87
CA ALA A 252 9.96 0.41 -24.13
C ALA A 252 9.08 -0.06 -25.29
#